data_7705ab9f8cf3e3203eb06dd30a4534e3
#
_entry.id   7705ab9f8cf3e3203eb06dd30a4534e3
#
_cell.length_a   1.000
_cell.length_b   1.000
_cell.length_c   1.000
_cell.angle_alpha   90.00
_cell.angle_beta   90.00
_cell.angle_gamma   90.00
#
_symmetry.space_group_name_H-M   'P 1'
#
loop_
_entity.id
_entity.type
_entity.pdbx_description
1 polymer ?
#
loop_
_entity_poly.entity_id
_entity_poly.type
_entity_poly.pdbx_seq_one_letter_code
_entity_poly.pdbx_strand_id
1 'polypeptide(L)'
;MKKNNSPQKNNSCSRRKFLSSLGAAAGIAMLPFSKSGGLLANSINDNLGYEAKVAVTEADYYSRELIRNKVQHLFESLGGISDVINTSDKVAVKINLTGGSNTRNNSRLKGADVRDTVWTHPEVLRAVCELLIDYGITAKNIFIVEALWDQASFDNFGYKEITNDLGMQFIDLNKPDPYPDFINIPTGENKFYYESFIMNPILNEVDCFISIPKMKHHYSAGATHSIKNQIGAVPLSKYNMNGQFGHRASLHNEGGDQSTHLPHSIADLYLARPLNLAINDGVKNCINAEGPWVQGYENAEYGILLASKDAIALDTISTYQMGGDPEGSTLELPNGNSCLNYLQMLANLGYGTNKMSEIELVGDGVDAIVSVKPAQKKVMPTGFSLSQNYPNPFNPSTTLLYDVPVTERVIIKIVDIKGQEVETLINSIQSTGSYEITWRADRHASGVYFCTMQAGEFIDTVKIMLTK
;
A
#
# COMPACT_ATOMS: atom_id res chain seq x y z
N MET A 1 -43.49 13.22 -41.74
CA MET A 1 -43.27 13.19 -40.27
C MET A 1 -41.82 12.72 -40.02
N LYS A 2 -40.91 13.68 -39.77
CA LYS A 2 -39.50 13.38 -39.42
C LYS A 2 -39.38 13.41 -37.90
N LYS A 3 -39.00 12.31 -37.27
CA LYS A 3 -38.65 12.24 -35.84
C LYS A 3 -37.21 12.73 -35.71
N ASN A 4 -37.00 13.85 -35.02
CA ASN A 4 -35.74 14.31 -34.55
C ASN A 4 -35.35 13.50 -33.30
N ASN A 5 -34.30 12.71 -33.37
CA ASN A 5 -33.59 12.18 -32.22
C ASN A 5 -32.39 13.10 -31.94
N SER A 6 -32.51 13.94 -30.93
CA SER A 6 -31.37 14.63 -30.35
C SER A 6 -30.64 13.68 -29.37
N PRO A 7 -29.28 13.64 -29.35
CA PRO A 7 -28.56 12.84 -28.37
C PRO A 7 -28.68 13.47 -26.99
N GLN A 8 -29.07 12.65 -25.99
CA GLN A 8 -28.96 13.01 -24.58
C GLN A 8 -27.50 13.25 -24.23
N LYS A 9 -27.17 14.48 -23.87
CA LYS A 9 -25.89 14.80 -23.23
C LYS A 9 -25.88 14.19 -21.83
N ASN A 10 -25.05 13.19 -21.62
CA ASN A 10 -24.67 12.76 -20.29
C ASN A 10 -23.94 13.91 -19.59
N ASN A 11 -24.63 14.60 -18.71
CA ASN A 11 -24.02 15.58 -17.80
C ASN A 11 -23.31 14.84 -16.66
N SER A 12 -22.09 14.36 -16.88
CA SER A 12 -21.19 14.02 -15.78
C SER A 12 -20.75 15.33 -15.13
N CYS A 13 -21.29 15.64 -13.97
CA CYS A 13 -20.88 16.78 -13.18
C CYS A 13 -19.53 16.45 -12.53
N SER A 14 -18.42 17.06 -12.98
CA SER A 14 -17.13 16.89 -12.30
C SER A 14 -17.22 17.51 -10.89
N ARG A 15 -16.47 16.94 -9.92
CA ARG A 15 -16.37 17.43 -8.54
C ARG A 15 -16.18 18.96 -8.48
N ARG A 16 -15.43 19.52 -9.42
CA ARG A 16 -15.16 20.95 -9.57
C ARG A 16 -16.40 21.75 -10.01
N LYS A 17 -17.21 21.23 -10.95
CA LYS A 17 -18.47 21.89 -11.39
C LYS A 17 -19.54 21.83 -10.31
N PHE A 18 -19.60 20.75 -9.56
CA PHE A 18 -20.51 20.60 -8.43
C PHE A 18 -20.18 21.60 -7.31
N LEU A 19 -18.90 21.77 -6.98
CA LEU A 19 -18.42 22.71 -5.97
C LEU A 19 -18.67 24.18 -6.38
N SER A 20 -18.56 24.51 -7.67
CA SER A 20 -18.88 25.86 -8.18
C SER A 20 -20.38 26.15 -8.19
N SER A 21 -21.24 25.14 -8.30
CA SER A 21 -22.71 25.32 -8.28
C SER A 21 -23.29 25.52 -6.87
N LEU A 22 -22.65 24.94 -5.84
CA LEU A 22 -23.05 25.13 -4.43
C LEU A 22 -22.75 26.55 -3.93
N GLY A 23 -21.65 27.17 -4.36
CA GLY A 23 -21.31 28.56 -4.01
C GLY A 23 -22.27 29.58 -4.57
N ALA A 24 -22.94 29.32 -5.69
CA ALA A 24 -23.91 30.23 -6.34
C ALA A 24 -25.30 30.22 -5.67
N ALA A 25 -25.63 29.15 -4.93
CA ALA A 25 -26.95 29.02 -4.30
C ALA A 25 -27.05 29.63 -2.90
N ALA A 26 -25.90 29.92 -2.23
CA ALA A 26 -25.86 30.32 -0.82
C ALA A 26 -25.63 31.81 -0.55
N GLY A 27 -25.57 32.70 -1.57
CA GLY A 27 -25.47 34.16 -1.38
C GLY A 27 -24.29 34.66 -0.55
N ILE A 28 -23.20 33.88 -0.46
CA ILE A 28 -22.00 34.22 0.30
C ILE A 28 -21.05 34.99 -0.61
N ALA A 29 -20.64 36.20 -0.18
CA ALA A 29 -19.66 37.02 -0.87
C ALA A 29 -18.38 36.26 -1.20
N MET A 30 -17.97 36.26 -2.47
CA MET A 30 -16.73 35.62 -2.92
C MET A 30 -15.52 36.25 -2.26
N LEU A 31 -14.99 35.58 -1.26
CA LEU A 31 -13.56 35.70 -0.92
C LEU A 31 -12.76 34.88 -1.94
N PRO A 32 -11.53 35.28 -2.30
CA PRO A 32 -10.74 34.53 -3.25
C PRO A 32 -10.50 33.11 -2.71
N PHE A 33 -11.03 32.11 -3.39
CA PHE A 33 -10.91 30.72 -3.02
C PHE A 33 -9.43 30.32 -2.96
N SER A 34 -8.92 30.12 -1.74
CA SER A 34 -7.76 29.26 -1.56
C SER A 34 -8.21 27.82 -1.90
N LYS A 35 -7.44 27.10 -2.69
CA LYS A 35 -7.71 25.73 -3.16
C LYS A 35 -7.65 24.68 -2.04
N SER A 36 -7.93 25.03 -0.78
CA SER A 36 -7.97 24.12 0.35
C SER A 36 -9.31 23.37 0.38
N GLY A 37 -9.29 22.10 -0.02
CA GLY A 37 -10.47 21.24 -0.10
C GLY A 37 -11.08 20.80 1.24
N GLY A 38 -10.63 21.34 2.39
CA GLY A 38 -10.99 20.83 3.71
C GLY A 38 -12.42 21.07 4.18
N LEU A 39 -13.09 22.15 3.74
CA LEU A 39 -14.41 22.53 4.27
C LEU A 39 -15.61 21.81 3.64
N LEU A 40 -15.42 21.05 2.57
CA LEU A 40 -16.52 20.41 1.83
C LEU A 40 -16.56 18.88 1.92
N ALA A 41 -15.55 18.25 2.49
CA ALA A 41 -15.51 16.79 2.60
C ALA A 41 -16.60 16.27 3.55
N ASN A 42 -16.84 16.94 4.69
CA ASN A 42 -17.83 16.51 5.68
C ASN A 42 -19.28 16.57 5.21
N SER A 43 -19.62 17.42 4.21
CA SER A 43 -20.99 17.53 3.70
C SER A 43 -21.28 16.65 2.49
N ILE A 44 -20.26 16.04 1.89
CA ILE A 44 -20.38 15.26 0.66
C ILE A 44 -20.62 13.78 0.96
N ASN A 45 -20.02 13.23 2.01
CA ASN A 45 -20.17 11.82 2.35
C ASN A 45 -21.55 11.43 2.85
N ASP A 46 -22.27 12.34 3.55
CA ASP A 46 -23.59 12.03 4.11
C ASP A 46 -24.74 11.99 3.09
N ASN A 47 -24.52 12.47 1.84
CA ASN A 47 -25.62 12.65 0.88
C ASN A 47 -25.48 11.95 -0.48
N LEU A 48 -24.36 11.28 -0.79
CA LEU A 48 -24.12 10.73 -2.13
C LEU A 48 -23.95 9.21 -2.20
N GLY A 49 -24.06 8.48 -1.09
CA GLY A 49 -23.87 7.01 -1.09
C GLY A 49 -22.51 6.62 -1.72
N TYR A 50 -21.42 7.28 -1.30
CA TYR A 50 -20.09 7.01 -1.82
C TYR A 50 -19.64 5.63 -1.31
N GLU A 51 -19.66 4.67 -2.21
CA GLU A 51 -19.03 3.36 -1.98
C GLU A 51 -17.55 3.47 -2.25
N ALA A 52 -16.72 3.30 -1.22
CA ALA A 52 -15.29 3.24 -1.39
C ALA A 52 -14.92 1.98 -2.18
N LYS A 53 -14.28 2.14 -3.35
CA LYS A 53 -13.87 1.02 -4.20
C LYS A 53 -12.35 0.88 -4.21
N VAL A 54 -11.88 -0.35 -4.02
CA VAL A 54 -10.49 -0.72 -4.22
C VAL A 54 -10.42 -1.78 -5.30
N ALA A 55 -9.79 -1.44 -6.42
CA ALA A 55 -9.50 -2.38 -7.49
C ALA A 55 -8.24 -3.17 -7.15
N VAL A 56 -8.29 -4.47 -7.39
CA VAL A 56 -7.20 -5.43 -7.15
C VAL A 56 -6.97 -6.27 -8.39
N THR A 57 -5.71 -6.48 -8.75
CA THR A 57 -5.31 -7.39 -9.84
C THR A 57 -4.06 -8.15 -9.47
N GLU A 58 -3.93 -9.39 -9.95
CA GLU A 58 -2.74 -10.20 -9.71
C GLU A 58 -1.66 -9.93 -10.76
N ALA A 59 -0.40 -9.91 -10.33
CA ALA A 59 0.77 -9.77 -11.19
C ALA A 59 1.99 -10.45 -10.55
N ASP A 60 2.49 -11.53 -11.15
CA ASP A 60 3.57 -12.34 -10.58
C ASP A 60 4.97 -11.76 -10.84
N TYR A 61 5.11 -10.90 -11.85
CA TYR A 61 6.39 -10.31 -12.25
C TYR A 61 6.19 -8.97 -12.95
N TYR A 62 7.30 -8.25 -13.11
CA TYR A 62 7.30 -6.99 -13.84
C TYR A 62 7.71 -7.19 -15.28
N SER A 63 6.78 -6.97 -16.22
CA SER A 63 7.07 -6.72 -17.63
C SER A 63 6.19 -5.58 -18.12
N ARG A 64 6.64 -4.86 -19.14
CA ARG A 64 5.93 -3.70 -19.67
C ARG A 64 4.50 -4.05 -20.08
N GLU A 65 4.33 -5.10 -20.84
CA GLU A 65 3.02 -5.52 -21.35
C GLU A 65 2.09 -5.97 -20.22
N LEU A 66 2.57 -6.85 -19.31
CA LEU A 66 1.78 -7.35 -18.20
C LEU A 66 1.32 -6.20 -17.30
N ILE A 67 2.26 -5.38 -16.81
CA ILE A 67 1.94 -4.31 -15.86
C ILE A 67 1.02 -3.26 -16.49
N ARG A 68 1.24 -2.92 -17.78
CA ARG A 68 0.34 -1.99 -18.47
C ARG A 68 -1.10 -2.53 -18.55
N ASN A 69 -1.27 -3.79 -18.92
CA ASN A 69 -2.59 -4.43 -18.98
C ASN A 69 -3.24 -4.50 -17.58
N LYS A 70 -2.46 -4.77 -16.54
CA LYS A 70 -2.95 -4.86 -15.16
C LYS A 70 -3.37 -3.48 -14.61
N VAL A 71 -2.59 -2.43 -14.84
CA VAL A 71 -2.97 -1.05 -14.44
C VAL A 71 -4.20 -0.58 -15.23
N GLN A 72 -4.31 -0.91 -16.52
CA GLN A 72 -5.52 -0.63 -17.30
C GLN A 72 -6.75 -1.31 -16.68
N HIS A 73 -6.63 -2.59 -16.35
CA HIS A 73 -7.71 -3.35 -15.71
C HIS A 73 -8.12 -2.74 -14.35
N LEU A 74 -7.16 -2.26 -13.54
CA LEU A 74 -7.47 -1.53 -12.31
C LEU A 74 -8.33 -0.29 -12.59
N PHE A 75 -7.96 0.53 -13.58
CA PHE A 75 -8.73 1.72 -13.92
C PHE A 75 -10.13 1.38 -14.44
N GLU A 76 -10.26 0.35 -15.28
CA GLU A 76 -11.54 -0.14 -15.76
C GLU A 76 -12.43 -0.66 -14.62
N SER A 77 -11.85 -1.40 -13.67
CA SER A 77 -12.56 -1.94 -12.50
C SER A 77 -13.06 -0.84 -11.56
N LEU A 78 -12.35 0.31 -11.50
CA LEU A 78 -12.82 1.51 -10.78
C LEU A 78 -13.92 2.27 -11.53
N GLY A 79 -14.40 1.78 -12.68
CA GLY A 79 -15.36 2.49 -13.55
C GLY A 79 -14.72 3.61 -14.38
N GLY A 80 -13.43 3.55 -14.64
CA GLY A 80 -12.62 4.59 -15.28
C GLY A 80 -12.11 5.65 -14.30
N ILE A 81 -11.41 6.66 -14.85
CA ILE A 81 -10.78 7.74 -14.07
C ILE A 81 -11.32 9.13 -14.41
N SER A 82 -12.34 9.21 -15.26
CA SER A 82 -12.90 10.48 -15.80
C SER A 82 -13.60 11.36 -14.78
N ASP A 83 -13.93 10.83 -13.63
CA ASP A 83 -14.51 11.55 -12.49
C ASP A 83 -13.45 12.29 -11.65
N VAL A 84 -12.19 11.86 -11.70
CA VAL A 84 -11.08 12.45 -10.94
C VAL A 84 -10.06 13.18 -11.80
N ILE A 85 -10.00 12.90 -13.11
CA ILE A 85 -9.02 13.47 -14.04
C ILE A 85 -9.74 13.93 -15.34
N ASN A 86 -9.44 15.15 -15.81
CA ASN A 86 -9.86 15.63 -17.12
C ASN A 86 -8.67 15.72 -18.07
N THR A 87 -8.91 15.64 -19.38
CA THR A 87 -7.85 15.67 -20.40
C THR A 87 -7.02 16.96 -20.44
N SER A 88 -7.55 18.06 -19.86
CA SER A 88 -6.86 19.35 -19.76
C SER A 88 -6.05 19.51 -18.46
N ASP A 89 -6.14 18.55 -17.53
CA ASP A 89 -5.55 18.70 -16.20
C ASP A 89 -4.02 18.59 -16.24
N LYS A 90 -3.38 19.30 -15.31
CA LYS A 90 -2.02 19.06 -14.89
C LYS A 90 -2.01 17.96 -13.85
N VAL A 91 -1.19 16.94 -14.02
CA VAL A 91 -1.14 15.75 -13.17
C VAL A 91 0.24 15.59 -12.56
N ALA A 92 0.34 15.56 -11.24
CA ALA A 92 1.57 15.13 -10.56
C ALA A 92 1.48 13.65 -10.20
N VAL A 93 2.53 12.90 -10.54
CA VAL A 93 2.68 11.48 -10.22
C VAL A 93 3.84 11.32 -9.25
N LYS A 94 3.53 11.03 -7.99
CA LYS A 94 4.49 10.86 -6.90
C LYS A 94 4.95 9.41 -6.86
N ILE A 95 6.23 9.20 -7.14
CA ILE A 95 6.90 7.91 -6.97
C ILE A 95 7.42 7.74 -5.53
N ASN A 96 7.83 6.53 -5.17
CA ASN A 96 8.52 6.23 -3.92
C ASN A 96 9.96 5.82 -4.24
N LEU A 97 10.91 6.72 -3.99
CA LEU A 97 12.31 6.51 -4.31
C LEU A 97 13.17 6.84 -3.09
N THR A 98 13.11 5.96 -2.07
CA THR A 98 13.79 6.12 -0.79
C THR A 98 15.11 5.38 -0.74
N GLY A 99 16.12 6.02 -0.14
CA GLY A 99 17.42 5.40 0.11
C GLY A 99 18.40 5.51 -1.05
N GLY A 100 19.64 5.74 -0.70
CA GLY A 100 20.69 6.13 -1.61
C GLY A 100 21.20 5.06 -2.56
N SER A 101 21.32 5.39 -3.84
CA SER A 101 21.88 4.52 -4.89
C SER A 101 23.39 4.27 -4.74
N ASN A 102 24.11 5.20 -4.16
CA ASN A 102 25.57 5.19 -4.20
C ASN A 102 26.26 4.19 -3.25
N THR A 103 25.61 3.77 -2.18
CA THR A 103 26.23 2.89 -1.19
C THR A 103 25.54 1.55 -1.02
N ARG A 104 24.35 1.41 -1.55
CA ARG A 104 23.45 0.29 -1.19
C ARG A 104 22.72 -0.32 -2.39
N ASN A 105 22.86 0.25 -3.56
CA ASN A 105 21.98 0.06 -4.71
C ASN A 105 22.34 -1.05 -5.64
N ASN A 106 23.55 -1.54 -5.60
CA ASN A 106 23.98 -2.71 -6.35
C ASN A 106 23.92 -3.96 -5.50
N SER A 107 23.53 -3.85 -4.24
CA SER A 107 23.40 -5.01 -3.37
C SER A 107 22.05 -5.67 -3.62
N ARG A 108 22.08 -6.80 -4.26
CA ARG A 108 20.99 -7.78 -4.17
C ARG A 108 20.90 -8.24 -2.74
N LEU A 109 19.94 -7.70 -2.01
CA LEU A 109 19.72 -8.12 -0.64
C LEU A 109 18.90 -9.39 -0.68
N LYS A 110 19.45 -10.45 -0.11
CA LYS A 110 18.84 -11.78 -0.13
C LYS A 110 18.33 -12.21 -1.53
N GLY A 111 19.01 -11.74 -2.60
CA GLY A 111 18.69 -12.13 -3.97
C GLY A 111 17.68 -11.24 -4.72
N ALA A 112 17.08 -10.23 -4.06
CA ALA A 112 16.13 -9.34 -4.73
C ALA A 112 16.79 -8.02 -5.16
N ASP A 113 16.27 -7.47 -6.27
CA ASP A 113 16.60 -6.12 -6.73
C ASP A 113 15.81 -5.09 -5.88
N VAL A 114 16.46 -4.01 -5.45
CA VAL A 114 15.80 -2.93 -4.69
C VAL A 114 14.67 -2.25 -5.47
N ARG A 115 14.74 -2.24 -6.81
CA ARG A 115 13.66 -1.73 -7.66
C ARG A 115 12.38 -2.55 -7.51
N ASP A 116 12.54 -3.85 -7.37
CA ASP A 116 11.41 -4.77 -7.25
C ASP A 116 10.74 -4.64 -5.88
N THR A 117 11.51 -4.44 -4.82
CA THR A 117 11.03 -4.64 -3.45
C THR A 117 10.91 -3.37 -2.60
N VAL A 118 11.66 -2.30 -2.91
CA VAL A 118 11.76 -1.10 -2.05
C VAL A 118 11.20 0.15 -2.69
N TRP A 119 11.36 0.30 -4.02
CA TRP A 119 10.95 1.49 -4.77
C TRP A 119 9.73 1.22 -5.64
N THR A 120 9.02 2.28 -6.03
CA THR A 120 8.03 2.18 -7.13
C THR A 120 8.68 1.51 -8.32
N HIS A 121 8.16 0.38 -8.80
CA HIS A 121 8.79 -0.27 -9.95
C HIS A 121 8.63 0.60 -11.21
N PRO A 122 9.70 0.78 -12.02
CA PRO A 122 9.64 1.64 -13.21
C PRO A 122 8.52 1.28 -14.18
N GLU A 123 8.21 -0.01 -14.35
CA GLU A 123 7.12 -0.44 -15.24
C GLU A 123 5.74 -0.04 -14.73
N VAL A 124 5.54 0.08 -13.40
CA VAL A 124 4.28 0.59 -12.84
C VAL A 124 4.15 2.09 -13.13
N LEU A 125 5.23 2.86 -12.95
CA LEU A 125 5.26 4.27 -13.35
C LEU A 125 4.96 4.43 -14.84
N ARG A 126 5.64 3.67 -15.70
CA ARG A 126 5.45 3.71 -17.17
C ARG A 126 4.00 3.41 -17.53
N ALA A 127 3.43 2.35 -16.99
CA ALA A 127 2.05 1.94 -17.26
C ALA A 127 1.04 3.03 -16.90
N VAL A 128 1.16 3.62 -15.70
CA VAL A 128 0.27 4.72 -15.28
C VAL A 128 0.39 5.90 -16.22
N CYS A 129 1.61 6.31 -16.58
CA CYS A 129 1.83 7.48 -17.44
C CYS A 129 1.37 7.23 -18.89
N GLU A 130 1.62 6.05 -19.47
CA GLU A 130 1.13 5.68 -20.79
C GLU A 130 -0.41 5.72 -20.83
N LEU A 131 -1.08 5.18 -19.81
CA LEU A 131 -2.54 5.18 -19.73
C LEU A 131 -3.13 6.59 -19.52
N LEU A 132 -2.44 7.48 -18.81
CA LEU A 132 -2.83 8.89 -18.72
C LEU A 132 -2.74 9.59 -20.08
N ILE A 133 -1.68 9.30 -20.86
CA ILE A 133 -1.50 9.83 -22.21
C ILE A 133 -2.59 9.27 -23.15
N ASP A 134 -2.86 7.97 -23.11
CA ASP A 134 -3.92 7.33 -23.88
C ASP A 134 -5.30 7.85 -23.53
N TYR A 135 -5.52 8.22 -22.27
CA TYR A 135 -6.74 8.88 -21.82
C TYR A 135 -6.89 10.31 -22.40
N GLY A 136 -5.80 10.89 -22.92
CA GLY A 136 -5.78 12.19 -23.58
C GLY A 136 -5.08 13.31 -22.80
N ILE A 137 -4.38 13.01 -21.71
CA ILE A 137 -3.54 13.99 -21.01
C ILE A 137 -2.30 14.27 -21.86
N THR A 138 -2.03 15.54 -22.14
CA THR A 138 -0.79 15.90 -22.83
C THR A 138 0.42 15.56 -21.96
N ALA A 139 1.42 14.86 -22.48
CA ALA A 139 2.59 14.43 -21.73
C ALA A 139 3.28 15.58 -20.97
N LYS A 140 3.33 16.79 -21.53
CA LYS A 140 3.88 17.99 -20.87
C LYS A 140 3.10 18.44 -19.63
N ASN A 141 1.88 17.95 -19.45
CA ASN A 141 1.05 18.20 -18.27
C ASN A 141 1.19 17.10 -17.22
N ILE A 142 2.02 16.09 -17.48
CA ILE A 142 2.36 15.01 -16.52
C ILE A 142 3.71 15.32 -15.90
N PHE A 143 3.72 15.49 -14.58
CA PHE A 143 4.90 15.81 -13.79
C PHE A 143 5.22 14.61 -12.89
N ILE A 144 6.34 13.96 -13.13
CA ILE A 144 6.88 12.98 -12.18
C ILE A 144 7.52 13.75 -11.03
N VAL A 145 7.12 13.49 -9.81
CA VAL A 145 7.56 14.26 -8.64
C VAL A 145 8.13 13.38 -7.54
N GLU A 146 9.24 13.79 -6.96
CA GLU A 146 9.87 13.18 -5.78
C GLU A 146 10.83 14.18 -5.15
N ALA A 147 10.87 14.28 -3.83
CA ALA A 147 12.00 14.92 -3.18
C ALA A 147 13.12 13.88 -3.03
N LEU A 148 13.96 13.81 -4.04
CA LEU A 148 14.96 12.76 -4.23
C LEU A 148 15.88 12.63 -3.03
N TRP A 149 16.13 11.40 -2.63
CA TRP A 149 17.21 11.11 -1.70
C TRP A 149 18.59 11.26 -2.36
N ASP A 150 18.72 10.82 -3.60
CA ASP A 150 19.87 11.05 -4.47
C ASP A 150 19.45 11.01 -5.96
N GLN A 151 20.13 11.80 -6.77
CA GLN A 151 19.88 11.93 -8.20
C GLN A 151 20.19 10.64 -8.96
N ALA A 152 21.19 9.87 -8.53
CA ALA A 152 21.65 8.67 -9.22
C ALA A 152 20.58 7.57 -9.20
N SER A 153 19.72 7.50 -8.19
CA SER A 153 18.57 6.58 -8.15
C SER A 153 17.58 6.88 -9.27
N PHE A 154 17.27 8.14 -9.51
CA PHE A 154 16.41 8.55 -10.61
C PHE A 154 17.05 8.31 -11.98
N ASP A 155 18.34 8.66 -12.13
CA ASP A 155 19.05 8.59 -13.40
C ASP A 155 19.31 7.15 -13.89
N ASN A 156 19.56 6.21 -12.98
CA ASN A 156 20.15 4.91 -13.33
C ASN A 156 19.15 3.74 -13.28
N PHE A 157 17.94 3.94 -12.76
CA PHE A 157 17.01 2.83 -12.54
C PHE A 157 15.73 2.88 -13.38
N GLY A 158 15.78 3.62 -14.52
CA GLY A 158 14.73 3.63 -15.54
C GLY A 158 13.78 4.83 -15.47
N TYR A 159 13.71 5.58 -14.37
CA TYR A 159 12.74 6.68 -14.21
C TYR A 159 13.02 7.84 -15.17
N LYS A 160 14.31 8.23 -15.32
CA LYS A 160 14.73 9.27 -16.26
C LYS A 160 14.46 8.87 -17.71
N GLU A 161 14.77 7.61 -18.05
CA GLU A 161 14.48 7.05 -19.38
C GLU A 161 12.99 7.15 -19.70
N ILE A 162 12.12 6.67 -18.79
CA ILE A 162 10.66 6.72 -18.96
C ILE A 162 10.18 8.16 -19.14
N THR A 163 10.68 9.08 -18.30
CA THR A 163 10.31 10.48 -18.35
C THR A 163 10.65 11.11 -19.69
N ASN A 164 11.84 10.80 -20.22
CA ASN A 164 12.30 11.28 -21.53
C ASN A 164 11.53 10.64 -22.70
N ASP A 165 11.36 9.32 -22.68
CA ASP A 165 10.68 8.56 -23.73
C ASP A 165 9.25 9.04 -23.96
N LEU A 166 8.55 9.33 -22.86
CA LEU A 166 7.15 9.76 -22.90
C LEU A 166 7.01 11.29 -23.05
N GLY A 167 8.11 12.05 -22.98
CA GLY A 167 8.10 13.50 -23.12
C GLY A 167 7.47 14.23 -21.93
N MET A 168 7.55 13.64 -20.75
CA MET A 168 7.07 14.20 -19.49
C MET A 168 8.11 15.11 -18.83
N GLN A 169 7.76 15.66 -17.67
CA GLN A 169 8.65 16.50 -16.87
C GLN A 169 8.92 15.82 -15.53
N PHE A 170 10.17 15.93 -15.06
CA PHE A 170 10.52 15.55 -13.67
C PHE A 170 10.77 16.82 -12.84
N ILE A 171 10.23 16.85 -11.63
CA ILE A 171 10.45 17.92 -10.65
C ILE A 171 11.00 17.32 -9.36
N ASP A 172 12.23 17.70 -9.02
CA ASP A 172 12.82 17.41 -7.72
C ASP A 172 12.21 18.34 -6.65
N LEU A 173 11.35 17.79 -5.82
CA LEU A 173 10.64 18.54 -4.78
C LEU A 173 11.56 19.07 -3.66
N ASN A 174 12.86 18.72 -3.66
CA ASN A 174 13.86 19.36 -2.78
C ASN A 174 14.21 20.77 -3.19
N LYS A 175 13.83 21.18 -4.40
CA LYS A 175 14.09 22.50 -4.99
C LYS A 175 12.77 23.20 -5.29
N PRO A 176 12.75 24.53 -5.29
CA PRO A 176 11.56 25.25 -5.72
C PRO A 176 11.36 25.21 -7.23
N ASP A 177 12.41 24.92 -8.03
CA ASP A 177 12.36 24.94 -9.50
C ASP A 177 11.14 24.19 -10.07
N PRO A 178 10.52 24.73 -11.14
CA PRO A 178 10.89 25.93 -11.92
C PRO A 178 10.39 27.25 -11.33
N TYR A 179 9.97 27.29 -10.09
CA TYR A 179 9.48 28.47 -9.40
C TYR A 179 10.60 29.18 -8.64
N PRO A 180 10.45 30.50 -8.33
CA PRO A 180 11.49 31.22 -7.63
C PRO A 180 11.69 30.76 -6.18
N ASP A 181 10.59 30.35 -5.51
CA ASP A 181 10.60 29.94 -4.10
C ASP A 181 9.60 28.83 -3.80
N PHE A 182 9.77 28.17 -2.67
CA PHE A 182 8.76 27.28 -2.08
C PHE A 182 7.55 28.09 -1.60
N ILE A 183 6.42 27.41 -1.47
CA ILE A 183 5.21 27.97 -0.87
C ILE A 183 4.81 27.23 0.39
N ASN A 184 4.01 27.87 1.25
CA ASN A 184 3.32 27.24 2.35
C ASN A 184 1.95 26.77 1.88
N ILE A 185 1.66 25.48 1.97
CA ILE A 185 0.35 24.90 1.73
C ILE A 185 -0.31 24.66 3.10
N PRO A 186 -1.44 25.32 3.42
CA PRO A 186 -2.08 25.18 4.72
C PRO A 186 -2.70 23.79 4.87
N THR A 187 -2.61 23.24 6.08
CA THR A 187 -3.23 21.95 6.45
C THR A 187 -4.74 22.08 6.64
N GLY A 188 -5.20 23.25 7.09
CA GLY A 188 -6.62 23.50 7.38
C GLY A 188 -6.94 23.42 8.87
N GLU A 189 -8.24 23.54 9.19
CA GLU A 189 -8.70 23.62 10.58
C GLU A 189 -8.55 22.31 11.35
N ASN A 190 -8.61 21.18 10.66
CA ASN A 190 -8.55 19.84 11.24
C ASN A 190 -7.13 19.30 11.45
N LYS A 191 -6.13 20.17 11.42
CA LYS A 191 -4.73 19.79 11.64
C LYS A 191 -4.49 19.15 13.01
N PHE A 192 -3.47 18.30 13.07
CA PHE A 192 -3.01 17.69 14.32
C PHE A 192 -1.81 18.47 14.91
N TYR A 193 -0.75 18.69 14.12
CA TYR A 193 0.48 19.37 14.54
C TYR A 193 0.87 20.55 13.65
N TYR A 194 0.80 20.38 12.34
CA TYR A 194 1.37 21.33 11.38
C TYR A 194 0.32 22.27 10.80
N GLU A 195 0.49 23.58 10.99
CA GLU A 195 -0.36 24.63 10.37
C GLU A 195 -0.30 24.61 8.84
N SER A 196 0.89 24.31 8.31
CA SER A 196 1.16 24.30 6.88
C SER A 196 2.43 23.52 6.58
N PHE A 197 2.60 23.17 5.31
CA PHE A 197 3.83 22.54 4.82
C PHE A 197 4.49 23.40 3.75
N ILE A 198 5.83 23.53 3.85
CA ILE A 198 6.66 24.13 2.82
C ILE A 198 6.80 23.11 1.69
N MET A 199 6.33 23.47 0.50
CA MET A 199 6.29 22.57 -0.66
C MET A 199 6.70 23.31 -1.94
N ASN A 200 7.10 22.53 -2.97
CA ASN A 200 7.25 23.05 -4.31
C ASN A 200 5.86 23.48 -4.84
N PRO A 201 5.74 24.68 -5.47
CA PRO A 201 4.48 25.23 -5.97
C PRO A 201 3.71 24.30 -6.93
N ILE A 202 4.40 23.40 -7.63
CA ILE A 202 3.75 22.44 -8.54
C ILE A 202 2.63 21.66 -7.83
N LEU A 203 2.82 21.30 -6.55
CA LEU A 203 1.81 20.54 -5.80
C LEU A 203 0.53 21.34 -5.53
N ASN A 204 0.60 22.67 -5.57
CA ASN A 204 -0.58 23.53 -5.51
C ASN A 204 -1.19 23.83 -6.89
N GLU A 205 -0.39 23.73 -7.95
CA GLU A 205 -0.85 24.04 -9.31
C GLU A 205 -1.52 22.86 -10.02
N VAL A 206 -1.11 21.62 -9.70
CA VAL A 206 -1.69 20.46 -10.37
C VAL A 206 -3.15 20.25 -9.96
N ASP A 207 -3.96 19.87 -10.94
CA ASP A 207 -5.38 19.57 -10.74
C ASP A 207 -5.56 18.18 -10.12
N CYS A 208 -4.68 17.23 -10.48
CA CYS A 208 -4.71 15.86 -9.99
C CYS A 208 -3.35 15.47 -9.38
N PHE A 209 -3.40 14.83 -8.20
CA PHE A 209 -2.23 14.31 -7.51
C PHE A 209 -2.37 12.80 -7.32
N ILE A 210 -1.47 12.04 -7.95
CA ILE A 210 -1.43 10.57 -7.95
C ILE A 210 -0.24 10.11 -7.11
N SER A 211 -0.43 9.11 -6.27
CA SER A 211 0.65 8.45 -5.51
C SER A 211 0.83 7.02 -5.97
N ILE A 212 2.09 6.64 -6.26
CA ILE A 212 2.47 5.27 -6.65
C ILE A 212 3.55 4.77 -5.69
N PRO A 213 3.22 4.33 -4.48
CA PRO A 213 4.19 3.77 -3.55
C PRO A 213 4.49 2.30 -3.84
N LYS A 214 5.61 1.83 -3.32
CA LYS A 214 5.86 0.42 -3.04
C LYS A 214 5.18 0.07 -1.70
N MET A 215 4.41 -1.02 -1.66
CA MET A 215 3.93 -1.57 -0.40
C MET A 215 5.11 -2.15 0.38
N LYS A 216 5.38 -1.63 1.58
CA LYS A 216 6.46 -2.12 2.44
C LYS A 216 6.23 -1.77 3.90
N HIS A 217 6.83 -2.55 4.81
CA HIS A 217 6.85 -2.18 6.21
C HIS A 217 7.64 -0.90 6.46
N HIS A 218 7.31 -0.21 7.53
CA HIS A 218 8.05 0.96 8.00
C HIS A 218 8.13 0.95 9.52
N TYR A 219 9.33 1.18 10.05
CA TYR A 219 9.60 1.07 11.48
C TYR A 219 8.68 1.95 12.34
N SER A 220 8.51 3.22 11.98
CA SER A 220 7.81 4.21 12.81
C SER A 220 6.39 4.53 12.34
N ALA A 221 5.98 4.07 11.14
CA ALA A 221 4.68 4.36 10.55
C ALA A 221 3.86 3.10 10.23
N GLY A 222 4.27 1.94 10.74
CA GLY A 222 3.68 0.67 10.39
C GLY A 222 4.02 0.26 8.96
N ALA A 223 3.46 0.94 7.96
CA ALA A 223 3.68 0.65 6.55
C ALA A 223 3.95 1.90 5.71
N THR A 224 4.58 1.70 4.56
CA THR A 224 4.62 2.70 3.48
C THR A 224 3.58 2.30 2.46
N HIS A 225 2.56 3.13 2.33
CA HIS A 225 1.49 3.08 1.35
C HIS A 225 1.29 4.46 0.73
N SER A 226 0.16 4.67 0.06
CA SER A 226 -0.09 5.88 -0.74
C SER A 226 -0.04 7.18 0.07
N ILE A 227 -0.63 7.19 1.27
CA ILE A 227 -0.70 8.37 2.12
C ILE A 227 0.67 8.70 2.72
N LYS A 228 1.34 7.71 3.32
CA LYS A 228 2.68 7.91 3.90
C LYS A 228 3.73 8.26 2.85
N ASN A 229 3.56 7.86 1.59
CA ASN A 229 4.45 8.25 0.49
C ASN A 229 4.56 9.77 0.33
N GLN A 230 3.57 10.54 0.80
CA GLN A 230 3.59 12.00 0.76
C GLN A 230 4.68 12.64 1.67
N ILE A 231 5.25 11.91 2.64
CA ILE A 231 6.45 12.37 3.36
C ILE A 231 7.57 12.74 2.38
N GLY A 232 7.66 12.04 1.23
CA GLY A 232 8.56 12.38 0.13
C GLY A 232 8.12 13.58 -0.73
N ALA A 233 7.07 14.29 -0.39
CA ALA A 233 6.61 15.47 -1.14
C ALA A 233 7.15 16.80 -0.59
N VAL A 234 7.79 16.80 0.58
CA VAL A 234 8.37 18.00 1.19
C VAL A 234 9.89 18.00 1.12
N PRO A 235 10.53 19.18 0.98
CA PRO A 235 11.97 19.27 0.79
C PRO A 235 12.76 18.87 2.05
N LEU A 236 13.79 18.07 1.87
CA LEU A 236 14.69 17.61 2.94
C LEU A 236 15.28 18.78 3.76
N SER A 237 15.69 19.85 3.08
CA SER A 237 16.35 21.01 3.70
C SER A 237 15.46 21.78 4.68
N LYS A 238 14.15 21.67 4.57
CA LYS A 238 13.19 22.39 5.43
C LYS A 238 12.72 21.55 6.62
N TYR A 239 12.91 20.23 6.58
CA TYR A 239 12.40 19.29 7.58
C TYR A 239 13.51 18.44 8.21
N ASN A 240 14.77 18.84 8.08
CA ASN A 240 15.87 18.28 8.85
C ASN A 240 15.91 18.89 10.28
N MET A 241 16.46 18.17 11.24
CA MET A 241 16.68 18.68 12.59
C MET A 241 18.10 19.28 12.67
N ASN A 242 18.19 20.61 12.64
CA ASN A 242 19.44 21.36 12.83
C ASN A 242 20.61 20.91 11.93
N GLY A 243 20.31 20.36 10.76
CA GLY A 243 21.32 19.86 9.82
C GLY A 243 22.03 18.57 10.24
N GLN A 244 21.64 17.97 11.35
CA GLN A 244 22.29 16.76 11.87
C GLN A 244 21.74 15.46 11.30
N PHE A 245 20.49 15.44 10.85
CA PHE A 245 19.83 14.26 10.29
C PHE A 245 19.43 14.53 8.84
N GLY A 246 19.79 13.61 7.96
CA GLY A 246 19.62 13.76 6.52
C GLY A 246 18.23 13.44 5.96
N HIS A 247 17.22 13.11 6.79
CA HIS A 247 15.96 12.58 6.31
C HIS A 247 14.78 13.14 7.10
N ARG A 248 14.20 14.19 6.71
CA ARG A 248 12.97 14.81 7.28
C ARG A 248 12.75 14.49 8.76
N ALA A 249 13.82 14.57 9.54
CA ALA A 249 13.88 14.14 10.94
C ALA A 249 12.85 14.84 11.82
N SER A 250 12.48 16.10 11.49
CA SER A 250 11.45 16.84 12.22
C SER A 250 10.04 16.21 12.05
N LEU A 251 9.73 15.67 10.87
CA LEU A 251 8.44 14.98 10.64
C LEU A 251 8.39 13.63 11.34
N HIS A 252 9.56 12.99 11.52
CA HIS A 252 9.69 11.73 12.23
C HIS A 252 9.83 11.92 13.75
N ASN A 253 10.11 13.14 14.23
CA ASN A 253 10.48 13.41 15.63
C ASN A 253 11.64 12.52 16.09
N GLU A 254 12.72 12.49 15.30
CA GLU A 254 13.89 11.68 15.64
C GLU A 254 14.48 12.07 16.98
N GLY A 255 14.74 11.05 17.83
CA GLY A 255 15.15 11.22 19.21
C GLY A 255 13.99 11.39 20.20
N GLY A 256 12.74 11.43 19.71
CA GLY A 256 11.51 11.48 20.51
C GLY A 256 10.53 10.34 20.17
N ASP A 257 9.25 10.55 20.52
CA ASP A 257 8.19 9.58 20.19
C ASP A 257 7.79 9.66 18.71
N GLN A 258 8.33 8.74 17.92
CA GLN A 258 8.04 8.64 16.49
C GLN A 258 6.70 7.96 16.23
N SER A 259 6.25 7.07 17.11
CA SER A 259 5.04 6.27 16.94
C SER A 259 3.75 7.09 17.00
N THR A 260 3.82 8.25 17.61
CA THR A 260 2.72 9.21 17.71
C THR A 260 2.92 10.38 16.75
N HIS A 261 4.12 10.95 16.68
CA HIS A 261 4.35 12.19 15.93
C HIS A 261 4.31 11.98 14.42
N LEU A 262 4.95 10.93 13.90
CA LEU A 262 4.97 10.66 12.46
C LEU A 262 3.56 10.39 11.89
N PRO A 263 2.68 9.61 12.51
CA PRO A 263 1.30 9.46 12.06
C PRO A 263 0.52 10.79 11.96
N HIS A 264 0.69 11.70 12.92
CA HIS A 264 0.10 13.04 12.84
C HIS A 264 0.67 13.85 11.67
N SER A 265 2.00 13.79 11.46
CA SER A 265 2.65 14.44 10.32
C SER A 265 2.15 13.89 8.97
N ILE A 266 1.91 12.57 8.89
CA ILE A 266 1.35 11.91 7.70
C ILE A 266 -0.08 12.38 7.45
N ALA A 267 -0.91 12.41 8.49
CA ALA A 267 -2.29 12.88 8.38
C ALA A 267 -2.35 14.36 7.97
N ASP A 268 -1.54 15.21 8.58
CA ASP A 268 -1.47 16.64 8.25
C ASP A 268 -0.99 16.89 6.81
N LEU A 269 -0.02 16.13 6.31
CA LEU A 269 0.41 16.20 4.91
C LEU A 269 -0.72 15.83 3.95
N TYR A 270 -1.48 14.78 4.28
CA TYR A 270 -2.63 14.40 3.47
C TYR A 270 -3.71 15.50 3.48
N LEU A 271 -3.99 16.11 4.64
CA LEU A 271 -4.92 17.23 4.75
C LEU A 271 -4.47 18.44 3.93
N ALA A 272 -3.17 18.76 3.93
CA ALA A 272 -2.62 19.85 3.13
C ALA A 272 -2.75 19.59 1.61
N ARG A 273 -2.53 18.36 1.17
CA ARG A 273 -2.65 18.00 -0.26
C ARG A 273 -3.20 16.58 -0.43
N PRO A 274 -4.53 16.39 -0.41
CA PRO A 274 -5.15 15.09 -0.63
C PRO A 274 -4.82 14.47 -1.99
N LEU A 275 -4.75 13.14 -2.03
CA LEU A 275 -4.59 12.37 -3.26
C LEU A 275 -5.92 12.27 -4.02
N ASN A 276 -5.86 12.26 -5.35
CA ASN A 276 -7.02 12.06 -6.21
C ASN A 276 -7.14 10.61 -6.70
N LEU A 277 -5.99 9.93 -6.82
CA LEU A 277 -5.87 8.54 -7.23
C LEU A 277 -4.60 7.97 -6.62
N ALA A 278 -4.64 6.73 -6.21
CA ALA A 278 -3.46 6.05 -5.72
C ALA A 278 -3.37 4.63 -6.28
N ILE A 279 -2.14 4.17 -6.53
CA ILE A 279 -1.84 2.83 -7.01
C ILE A 279 -0.75 2.24 -6.13
N ASN A 280 -1.06 1.21 -5.35
CA ASN A 280 -0.10 0.55 -4.47
C ASN A 280 0.54 -0.65 -5.20
N ASP A 281 1.87 -0.60 -5.34
CA ASP A 281 2.67 -1.67 -5.94
C ASP A 281 3.01 -2.73 -4.90
N GLY A 282 2.25 -3.83 -4.94
CA GLY A 282 2.35 -4.99 -4.07
C GLY A 282 2.84 -6.26 -4.78
N VAL A 283 3.45 -6.16 -5.98
CA VAL A 283 3.95 -7.36 -6.70
C VAL A 283 5.08 -8.00 -5.93
N LYS A 284 6.17 -7.27 -5.67
CA LYS A 284 7.27 -7.70 -4.81
C LYS A 284 7.54 -6.62 -3.77
N ASN A 285 7.78 -7.04 -2.55
CA ASN A 285 7.68 -6.19 -1.39
C ASN A 285 8.85 -6.37 -0.41
N CYS A 286 9.03 -5.38 0.45
CA CYS A 286 9.93 -5.42 1.59
C CYS A 286 9.11 -5.52 2.87
N ILE A 287 9.40 -6.52 3.69
CA ILE A 287 8.81 -6.71 5.01
C ILE A 287 9.88 -6.69 6.09
N ASN A 288 9.45 -6.52 7.34
CA ASN A 288 10.28 -6.42 8.55
C ASN A 288 11.25 -5.24 8.57
N ALA A 289 11.31 -4.43 7.52
CA ALA A 289 12.16 -3.26 7.40
C ALA A 289 11.61 -2.30 6.34
N GLU A 290 12.03 -1.04 6.38
CA GLU A 290 11.69 -0.03 5.38
C GLU A 290 12.61 -0.02 4.17
N GLY A 291 13.68 -0.80 4.24
CA GLY A 291 14.66 -0.95 3.17
C GLY A 291 15.86 -1.78 3.61
N PRO A 292 16.74 -2.05 2.66
CA PRO A 292 17.88 -2.96 2.82
C PRO A 292 18.95 -2.51 3.80
N TRP A 293 18.91 -1.28 4.25
CA TRP A 293 19.79 -0.72 5.27
C TRP A 293 19.37 -1.07 6.69
N VAL A 294 18.20 -1.68 6.89
CA VAL A 294 17.70 -2.10 8.19
C VAL A 294 17.96 -3.59 8.39
N GLN A 295 18.47 -3.95 9.57
CA GLN A 295 18.63 -5.36 9.95
C GLN A 295 17.24 -6.03 10.03
N GLY A 296 17.13 -7.25 9.52
CA GLY A 296 15.86 -7.98 9.51
C GLY A 296 15.07 -7.84 8.21
N TYR A 297 15.58 -7.08 7.23
CA TYR A 297 14.99 -7.00 5.90
C TYR A 297 14.70 -8.38 5.32
N GLU A 298 13.47 -8.55 4.81
CA GLU A 298 13.03 -9.73 4.09
C GLU A 298 12.23 -9.33 2.86
N ASN A 299 12.29 -10.16 1.82
CA ASN A 299 11.45 -10.04 0.65
C ASN A 299 10.13 -10.77 0.87
N ALA A 300 9.05 -10.20 0.38
CA ALA A 300 7.76 -10.84 0.25
C ALA A 300 7.23 -10.64 -1.16
N GLU A 301 6.41 -11.54 -1.63
CA GLU A 301 5.72 -11.44 -2.91
C GLU A 301 4.23 -11.57 -2.61
N TYR A 302 3.50 -10.43 -2.67
CA TYR A 302 2.05 -10.47 -2.58
C TYR A 302 1.41 -10.71 -3.95
N GLY A 303 2.15 -10.44 -5.03
CA GLY A 303 1.72 -10.71 -6.39
C GLY A 303 0.53 -9.86 -6.84
N ILE A 304 0.35 -8.66 -6.29
CA ILE A 304 -0.84 -7.83 -6.56
C ILE A 304 -0.48 -6.38 -6.86
N LEU A 305 -1.34 -5.73 -7.63
CA LEU A 305 -1.45 -4.29 -7.74
C LEU A 305 -2.83 -3.86 -7.26
N LEU A 306 -2.90 -2.72 -6.57
CA LEU A 306 -4.15 -2.17 -6.06
C LEU A 306 -4.28 -0.71 -6.50
N ALA A 307 -5.52 -0.25 -6.73
CA ALA A 307 -5.79 1.16 -7.01
C ALA A 307 -7.10 1.61 -6.38
N SER A 308 -7.17 2.89 -6.00
CA SER A 308 -8.41 3.52 -5.52
C SER A 308 -8.39 5.02 -5.70
N LYS A 309 -9.58 5.60 -5.81
CA LYS A 309 -9.83 7.05 -5.72
C LYS A 309 -9.99 7.51 -4.26
N ASP A 310 -10.12 6.56 -3.34
CA ASP A 310 -10.06 6.74 -1.89
C ASP A 310 -8.74 6.16 -1.38
N ALA A 311 -7.77 7.03 -1.07
CA ALA A 311 -6.45 6.60 -0.61
C ALA A 311 -6.50 5.95 0.78
N ILE A 312 -7.48 6.29 1.63
CA ILE A 312 -7.62 5.70 2.95
C ILE A 312 -8.12 4.25 2.80
N ALA A 313 -9.14 4.03 1.96
CA ALA A 313 -9.63 2.69 1.64
C ALA A 313 -8.52 1.82 1.00
N LEU A 314 -7.73 2.39 0.08
CA LEU A 314 -6.61 1.68 -0.54
C LEU A 314 -5.57 1.25 0.49
N ASP A 315 -5.14 2.18 1.35
CA ASP A 315 -4.13 1.90 2.36
C ASP A 315 -4.66 0.97 3.45
N THR A 316 -5.98 0.97 3.70
CA THR A 316 -6.69 0.01 4.56
C THR A 316 -6.54 -1.42 4.02
N ILE A 317 -6.93 -1.66 2.76
CA ILE A 317 -6.79 -2.98 2.13
C ILE A 317 -5.31 -3.40 2.06
N SER A 318 -4.41 -2.47 1.72
CA SER A 318 -2.97 -2.76 1.68
C SER A 318 -2.40 -3.13 3.04
N THR A 319 -2.83 -2.45 4.12
CA THR A 319 -2.44 -2.77 5.50
C THR A 319 -2.94 -4.16 5.91
N TYR A 320 -4.20 -4.46 5.61
CA TYR A 320 -4.80 -5.78 5.84
C TYR A 320 -4.03 -6.88 5.11
N GLN A 321 -3.71 -6.68 3.82
CA GLN A 321 -2.92 -7.63 3.01
C GLN A 321 -1.53 -7.89 3.60
N MET A 322 -0.94 -6.90 4.25
CA MET A 322 0.35 -7.02 4.93
C MET A 322 0.23 -7.59 6.35
N GLY A 323 -0.96 -8.04 6.76
CA GLY A 323 -1.22 -8.68 8.05
C GLY A 323 -1.40 -7.69 9.21
N GLY A 324 -1.61 -6.41 8.94
CA GLY A 324 -1.93 -5.39 9.93
C GLY A 324 -3.43 -5.28 10.21
N ASP A 325 -3.78 -4.63 11.32
CA ASP A 325 -5.16 -4.26 11.65
C ASP A 325 -5.42 -2.79 11.26
N PRO A 326 -6.13 -2.52 10.15
CA PRO A 326 -6.39 -1.15 9.72
C PRO A 326 -7.53 -0.48 10.49
N GLU A 327 -8.35 -1.23 11.23
CA GLU A 327 -9.50 -0.70 12.00
C GLU A 327 -9.16 -0.42 13.47
N GLY A 328 -8.02 -0.91 13.95
CA GLY A 328 -7.54 -0.68 15.32
C GLY A 328 -7.17 0.78 15.59
N SER A 329 -7.00 1.13 16.86
CA SER A 329 -6.51 2.46 17.27
C SER A 329 -5.03 2.67 16.91
N THR A 330 -4.29 1.59 16.69
CA THR A 330 -2.90 1.56 16.26
C THR A 330 -2.78 0.69 15.01
N LEU A 331 -1.85 1.06 14.13
CA LEU A 331 -1.39 0.18 13.05
C LEU A 331 -0.28 -0.72 13.62
N GLU A 332 -0.63 -1.97 13.88
CA GLU A 332 0.32 -3.02 14.25
C GLU A 332 0.57 -3.91 13.04
N LEU A 333 1.83 -4.15 12.73
CA LEU A 333 2.24 -5.11 11.71
C LEU A 333 2.83 -6.37 12.37
N PRO A 334 2.87 -7.50 11.64
CA PRO A 334 3.36 -8.77 12.19
C PRO A 334 4.78 -8.75 12.77
N ASN A 335 5.61 -7.76 12.38
CA ASN A 335 6.95 -7.56 12.92
C ASN A 335 6.98 -6.90 14.31
N GLY A 336 5.81 -6.59 14.90
CA GLY A 336 5.68 -5.98 16.22
C GLY A 336 5.83 -4.45 16.22
N ASN A 337 6.05 -3.81 15.08
CA ASN A 337 6.05 -2.35 15.00
C ASN A 337 4.63 -1.82 15.07
N SER A 338 4.43 -0.79 15.87
CA SER A 338 3.13 -0.16 16.10
C SER A 338 3.25 1.36 16.09
N CYS A 339 2.24 2.03 15.54
CA CYS A 339 2.09 3.48 15.60
C CYS A 339 0.61 3.86 15.69
N LEU A 340 0.29 5.13 15.98
CA LEU A 340 -1.08 5.61 15.87
C LEU A 340 -1.65 5.35 14.47
N ASN A 341 -2.93 5.04 14.40
CA ASN A 341 -3.61 4.76 13.14
C ASN A 341 -4.02 6.06 12.42
N TYR A 342 -3.16 6.55 11.52
CA TYR A 342 -3.45 7.74 10.72
C TYR A 342 -4.59 7.52 9.70
N LEU A 343 -4.89 6.26 9.31
CA LEU A 343 -6.04 5.94 8.46
C LEU A 343 -7.34 6.22 9.22
N GLN A 344 -7.44 5.75 10.46
CA GLN A 344 -8.59 6.03 11.33
C GLN A 344 -8.73 7.53 11.62
N MET A 345 -7.61 8.24 11.85
CA MET A 345 -7.63 9.68 12.08
C MET A 345 -8.25 10.43 10.90
N LEU A 346 -7.84 10.12 9.67
CA LEU A 346 -8.37 10.73 8.44
C LEU A 346 -9.81 10.28 8.15
N ALA A 347 -10.15 9.02 8.39
CA ALA A 347 -11.51 8.51 8.24
C ALA A 347 -12.48 9.21 9.20
N ASN A 348 -12.09 9.43 10.45
CA ASN A 348 -12.89 10.17 11.43
C ASN A 348 -13.16 11.63 11.03
N LEU A 349 -12.32 12.19 10.17
CA LEU A 349 -12.50 13.52 9.57
C LEU A 349 -13.32 13.50 8.25
N GLY A 350 -13.76 12.31 7.80
CA GLY A 350 -14.58 12.16 6.59
C GLY A 350 -13.81 12.20 5.27
N TYR A 351 -12.50 11.95 5.28
CA TYR A 351 -11.68 11.96 4.05
C TYR A 351 -11.69 10.63 3.27
N GLY A 352 -12.33 9.60 3.80
CA GLY A 352 -12.45 8.26 3.24
C GLY A 352 -12.85 7.27 4.34
N THR A 353 -12.69 5.97 4.11
CA THR A 353 -13.01 4.96 5.12
C THR A 353 -11.85 4.00 5.39
N ASN A 354 -11.66 3.67 6.68
CA ASN A 354 -10.76 2.60 7.12
C ASN A 354 -11.53 1.36 7.60
N LYS A 355 -12.84 1.28 7.34
CA LYS A 355 -13.66 0.12 7.68
C LYS A 355 -13.75 -0.84 6.52
N MET A 356 -13.24 -2.06 6.71
CA MET A 356 -13.25 -3.11 5.69
C MET A 356 -14.67 -3.38 5.14
N SER A 357 -15.69 -3.31 5.99
CA SER A 357 -17.09 -3.55 5.61
C SER A 357 -17.70 -2.47 4.73
N GLU A 358 -17.07 -1.31 4.61
CA GLU A 358 -17.51 -0.17 3.78
C GLU A 358 -16.74 -0.08 2.46
N ILE A 359 -15.82 -1.04 2.19
CA ILE A 359 -14.96 -1.06 1.01
C ILE A 359 -15.41 -2.15 0.06
N GLU A 360 -15.80 -1.78 -1.15
CA GLU A 360 -16.05 -2.71 -2.24
C GLU A 360 -14.72 -3.09 -2.92
N LEU A 361 -14.39 -4.39 -2.92
CA LEU A 361 -13.27 -4.92 -3.70
C LEU A 361 -13.73 -5.29 -5.10
N VAL A 362 -13.02 -4.82 -6.12
CA VAL A 362 -13.32 -5.07 -7.54
C VAL A 362 -12.06 -5.51 -8.30
N GLY A 363 -12.24 -6.18 -9.43
CA GLY A 363 -11.12 -6.64 -10.27
C GLY A 363 -10.86 -8.14 -10.17
N ASP A 364 -9.86 -8.63 -10.90
CA ASP A 364 -9.55 -10.06 -11.05
C ASP A 364 -8.63 -10.61 -9.94
N GLY A 365 -8.14 -9.77 -9.04
CA GLY A 365 -7.29 -10.14 -7.90
C GLY A 365 -8.00 -10.11 -6.54
N VAL A 366 -9.31 -9.98 -6.48
CA VAL A 366 -10.07 -9.90 -5.22
C VAL A 366 -9.85 -11.13 -4.35
N ASP A 367 -9.80 -12.32 -4.95
CA ASP A 367 -9.58 -13.57 -4.22
C ASP A 367 -8.22 -13.62 -3.52
N ALA A 368 -7.21 -12.92 -4.04
CA ALA A 368 -5.90 -12.80 -3.40
C ALA A 368 -5.97 -12.04 -2.07
N ILE A 369 -6.89 -11.07 -1.93
CA ILE A 369 -7.12 -10.34 -0.68
C ILE A 369 -7.97 -11.18 0.29
N VAL A 370 -9.05 -11.78 -0.20
CA VAL A 370 -10.02 -12.50 0.63
C VAL A 370 -9.43 -13.80 1.18
N SER A 371 -8.50 -14.42 0.44
CA SER A 371 -7.80 -15.62 0.88
C SER A 371 -6.71 -15.36 1.94
N VAL A 372 -6.29 -14.12 2.12
CA VAL A 372 -5.49 -13.74 3.28
C VAL A 372 -6.41 -13.81 4.50
N LYS A 373 -6.38 -14.92 5.22
CA LYS A 373 -6.86 -14.90 6.60
C LYS A 373 -6.09 -13.80 7.29
N PRO A 374 -6.74 -12.88 8.04
CA PRO A 374 -6.00 -11.92 8.84
C PRO A 374 -4.93 -12.71 9.57
N ALA A 375 -3.67 -12.29 9.43
CA ALA A 375 -2.62 -12.90 10.22
C ALA A 375 -3.15 -12.78 11.65
N GLN A 376 -3.61 -13.90 12.20
CA GLN A 376 -4.03 -13.95 13.58
C GLN A 376 -2.88 -13.28 14.29
N LYS A 377 -3.17 -12.20 15.06
CA LYS A 377 -2.22 -11.48 15.88
C LYS A 377 -1.14 -12.47 16.24
N LYS A 378 0.06 -12.35 15.65
CA LYS A 378 1.12 -13.31 15.87
C LYS A 378 1.56 -13.09 17.30
N VAL A 379 0.71 -13.56 18.21
CA VAL A 379 1.13 -13.80 19.57
C VAL A 379 2.30 -14.72 19.38
N MET A 380 3.51 -14.24 19.61
CA MET A 380 4.70 -15.10 19.61
C MET A 380 4.31 -16.31 20.40
N PRO A 381 4.36 -17.52 19.82
CA PRO A 381 3.89 -18.69 20.53
C PRO A 381 4.63 -18.76 21.87
N THR A 382 3.91 -18.85 22.96
CA THR A 382 4.48 -18.98 24.30
C THR A 382 4.85 -20.42 24.61
N GLY A 383 4.45 -21.36 23.74
CA GLY A 383 4.74 -22.79 23.85
C GLY A 383 4.70 -23.45 22.48
N PHE A 384 5.33 -24.62 22.39
CA PHE A 384 5.12 -25.52 21.25
C PHE A 384 3.68 -26.01 21.25
N SER A 385 3.05 -26.12 20.08
CA SER A 385 1.73 -26.71 19.94
C SER A 385 1.59 -27.43 18.60
N LEU A 386 0.71 -28.44 18.54
CA LEU A 386 0.25 -29.09 17.33
C LEU A 386 -1.29 -29.10 17.34
N SER A 387 -1.89 -28.39 16.41
CA SER A 387 -3.34 -28.28 16.33
C SER A 387 -3.97 -29.47 15.59
N GLN A 388 -5.24 -29.74 15.89
CA GLN A 388 -6.02 -30.73 15.14
C GLN A 388 -6.07 -30.33 13.66
N ASN A 389 -5.85 -31.31 12.77
CA ASN A 389 -5.93 -31.06 11.32
C ASN A 389 -7.34 -30.67 10.86
N TYR A 390 -7.41 -29.87 9.82
CA TYR A 390 -8.67 -29.50 9.18
C TYR A 390 -8.54 -29.56 7.64
N PRO A 391 -9.53 -30.16 6.96
CA PRO A 391 -10.67 -30.94 7.50
C PRO A 391 -10.24 -32.23 8.20
N ASN A 392 -11.08 -32.77 9.12
CA ASN A 392 -10.96 -34.08 9.72
C ASN A 392 -12.35 -34.65 10.04
N PRO A 393 -12.84 -35.73 9.37
CA PRO A 393 -12.16 -36.48 8.31
C PRO A 393 -11.83 -35.67 7.07
N PHE A 394 -10.83 -36.14 6.27
CA PHE A 394 -10.35 -35.45 5.07
C PHE A 394 -10.28 -36.36 3.84
N ASN A 395 -10.29 -35.77 2.62
CA ASN A 395 -10.17 -36.45 1.33
C ASN A 395 -9.59 -35.51 0.25
N PRO A 396 -8.48 -35.78 -0.39
CA PRO A 396 -7.32 -36.56 0.12
C PRO A 396 -6.33 -35.67 0.86
N SER A 397 -6.65 -34.38 1.09
CA SER A 397 -5.77 -33.36 1.63
C SER A 397 -6.27 -32.79 2.95
N THR A 398 -5.35 -32.53 3.87
CA THR A 398 -5.66 -31.87 5.15
C THR A 398 -4.49 -31.00 5.58
N THR A 399 -4.79 -29.96 6.37
CA THR A 399 -3.83 -28.99 6.87
C THR A 399 -3.64 -29.14 8.37
N LEU A 400 -2.41 -29.04 8.83
CA LEU A 400 -2.00 -29.04 10.24
C LEU A 400 -1.37 -27.70 10.56
N LEU A 401 -1.71 -27.13 11.71
CA LEU A 401 -1.09 -25.92 12.25
C LEU A 401 -0.23 -26.30 13.44
N TYR A 402 0.95 -25.68 13.57
CA TYR A 402 1.84 -25.90 14.71
C TYR A 402 2.60 -24.64 15.07
N ASP A 403 2.98 -24.52 16.34
CA ASP A 403 3.67 -23.37 16.90
C ASP A 403 5.07 -23.72 17.38
N VAL A 404 6.01 -22.80 17.18
CA VAL A 404 7.42 -22.90 17.58
C VAL A 404 7.77 -21.64 18.37
N PRO A 405 7.88 -21.68 19.72
CA PRO A 405 8.12 -20.49 20.56
C PRO A 405 9.58 -20.01 20.52
N VAL A 406 10.52 -20.92 20.25
CA VAL A 406 11.96 -20.65 20.12
C VAL A 406 12.51 -21.42 18.94
N THR A 407 13.54 -20.89 18.30
CA THR A 407 14.20 -21.61 17.18
C THR A 407 14.66 -22.99 17.62
N GLU A 408 14.08 -24.03 17.01
CA GLU A 408 14.31 -25.42 17.39
C GLU A 408 14.18 -26.35 16.18
N ARG A 409 14.76 -27.56 16.28
CA ARG A 409 14.54 -28.59 15.28
C ARG A 409 13.17 -29.21 15.46
N VAL A 410 12.34 -29.07 14.43
CA VAL A 410 10.96 -29.61 14.39
C VAL A 410 10.96 -30.84 13.49
N ILE A 411 10.35 -31.90 13.98
CA ILE A 411 10.08 -33.13 13.23
C ILE A 411 8.58 -33.40 13.29
N ILE A 412 7.90 -33.39 12.13
CA ILE A 412 6.48 -33.75 12.00
C ILE A 412 6.37 -35.00 11.13
N LYS A 413 5.73 -36.03 11.67
CA LYS A 413 5.58 -37.34 11.03
C LYS A 413 4.15 -37.81 11.05
N ILE A 414 3.77 -38.53 10.00
CA ILE A 414 2.53 -39.28 9.94
C ILE A 414 2.89 -40.77 10.28
N VAL A 415 2.14 -41.34 11.18
CA VAL A 415 2.25 -42.77 11.53
C VAL A 415 0.91 -43.46 11.41
N ASP A 416 0.94 -44.76 11.12
CA ASP A 416 -0.25 -45.63 11.10
C ASP A 416 -0.68 -46.05 12.52
N ILE A 417 -1.77 -46.85 12.59
CA ILE A 417 -2.31 -47.37 13.86
C ILE A 417 -1.37 -48.35 14.61
N LYS A 418 -0.30 -48.79 13.95
CA LYS A 418 0.74 -49.64 14.56
C LYS A 418 1.95 -48.81 15.00
N GLY A 419 1.94 -47.50 14.80
CA GLY A 419 3.05 -46.61 15.08
C GLY A 419 4.16 -46.63 14.01
N GLN A 420 3.91 -47.27 12.86
CA GLN A 420 4.89 -47.29 11.77
C GLN A 420 4.86 -45.97 11.03
N GLU A 421 6.04 -45.41 10.77
CA GLU A 421 6.18 -44.18 9.99
C GLU A 421 5.64 -44.36 8.57
N VAL A 422 4.70 -43.49 8.19
CA VAL A 422 4.10 -43.45 6.86
C VAL A 422 4.77 -42.37 6.01
N GLU A 423 5.02 -41.21 6.61
CA GLU A 423 5.64 -40.06 5.94
C GLU A 423 6.24 -39.10 6.97
N THR A 424 7.39 -38.50 6.65
CA THR A 424 7.92 -37.34 7.39
C THR A 424 7.63 -36.08 6.63
N LEU A 425 6.79 -35.19 7.21
CA LEU A 425 6.39 -33.93 6.59
C LEU A 425 7.42 -32.83 6.79
N ILE A 426 8.03 -32.77 7.98
CA ILE A 426 9.06 -31.80 8.34
C ILE A 426 10.17 -32.51 9.13
N ASN A 427 11.42 -32.12 8.85
CA ASN A 427 12.60 -32.46 9.65
C ASN A 427 13.65 -31.36 9.43
N SER A 428 13.45 -30.18 10.04
CA SER A 428 14.35 -29.04 9.86
C SER A 428 14.32 -28.11 11.07
N ILE A 429 15.33 -27.24 11.16
CA ILE A 429 15.32 -26.13 12.14
C ILE A 429 14.28 -25.11 11.69
N GLN A 430 13.34 -24.79 12.58
CA GLN A 430 12.30 -23.78 12.40
C GLN A 430 12.56 -22.61 13.36
N SER A 431 12.45 -21.40 12.85
CA SER A 431 12.51 -20.18 13.66
C SER A 431 11.25 -20.05 14.53
N THR A 432 11.26 -19.14 15.50
CA THR A 432 10.04 -18.79 16.27
C THR A 432 8.92 -18.38 15.33
N GLY A 433 7.73 -18.97 15.48
CA GLY A 433 6.59 -18.66 14.63
C GLY A 433 5.47 -19.70 14.68
N SER A 434 4.33 -19.36 14.09
CA SER A 434 3.24 -20.29 13.79
C SER A 434 3.34 -20.73 12.33
N TYR A 435 3.13 -22.00 12.08
CA TYR A 435 3.37 -22.65 10.80
C TYR A 435 2.17 -23.47 10.37
N GLU A 436 2.06 -23.66 9.07
CA GLU A 436 1.06 -24.49 8.44
C GLU A 436 1.74 -25.53 7.54
N ILE A 437 1.25 -26.78 7.57
CA ILE A 437 1.70 -27.82 6.65
C ILE A 437 0.54 -28.65 6.15
N THR A 438 0.53 -28.91 4.86
CA THR A 438 -0.50 -29.72 4.21
C THR A 438 0.01 -31.12 3.96
N TRP A 439 -0.76 -32.14 4.40
CA TRP A 439 -0.55 -33.53 4.05
C TRP A 439 -1.50 -33.97 2.94
N ARG A 440 -0.94 -34.55 1.86
CA ARG A 440 -1.68 -35.10 0.74
C ARG A 440 -1.57 -36.63 0.74
N ALA A 441 -2.67 -37.27 1.09
CA ALA A 441 -2.74 -38.71 1.31
C ALA A 441 -3.26 -39.50 0.09
N ASP A 442 -3.03 -39.00 -1.13
CA ASP A 442 -3.56 -39.61 -2.38
C ASP A 442 -3.19 -41.10 -2.52
N ARG A 443 -2.01 -41.50 -1.99
CA ARG A 443 -1.44 -42.85 -2.13
C ARG A 443 -1.71 -43.74 -0.93
N HIS A 444 -2.40 -43.22 0.11
CA HIS A 444 -2.62 -43.94 1.35
C HIS A 444 -4.08 -44.47 1.43
N ALA A 445 -4.28 -45.58 2.13
CA ALA A 445 -5.60 -46.19 2.30
C ALA A 445 -6.47 -45.36 3.26
N SER A 446 -7.80 -45.37 3.08
CA SER A 446 -8.74 -44.86 4.07
C SER A 446 -8.49 -45.48 5.43
N GLY A 447 -8.49 -44.67 6.48
CA GLY A 447 -8.21 -45.18 7.83
C GLY A 447 -7.80 -44.08 8.81
N VAL A 448 -7.43 -44.50 10.00
CA VAL A 448 -6.93 -43.66 11.07
C VAL A 448 -5.43 -43.61 10.98
N TYR A 449 -4.89 -42.39 11.05
CA TYR A 449 -3.48 -42.07 11.16
C TYR A 449 -3.25 -41.16 12.36
N PHE A 450 -2.00 -40.98 12.73
CA PHE A 450 -1.61 -40.01 13.75
C PHE A 450 -0.52 -39.11 13.18
N CYS A 451 -0.63 -37.81 13.44
CA CYS A 451 0.42 -36.86 13.18
C CYS A 451 1.12 -36.54 14.49
N THR A 452 2.42 -36.76 14.53
CA THR A 452 3.25 -36.48 15.71
C THR A 452 4.23 -35.37 15.41
N MET A 453 4.28 -34.36 16.28
CA MET A 453 5.28 -33.30 16.29
C MET A 453 6.26 -33.54 17.43
N GLN A 454 7.56 -33.45 17.13
CA GLN A 454 8.64 -33.42 18.11
C GLN A 454 9.48 -32.16 17.90
N ALA A 455 9.73 -31.39 18.99
CA ALA A 455 10.57 -30.21 18.98
C ALA A 455 11.31 -30.10 20.34
N GLY A 456 12.62 -30.44 20.37
CA GLY A 456 13.35 -30.62 21.62
C GLY A 456 12.73 -31.72 22.51
N GLU A 457 12.33 -31.34 23.73
CA GLU A 457 11.61 -32.22 24.66
C GLU A 457 10.08 -32.26 24.46
N PHE A 458 9.55 -31.38 23.64
CA PHE A 458 8.12 -31.33 23.34
C PHE A 458 7.74 -32.45 22.37
N ILE A 459 6.70 -33.19 22.71
CA ILE A 459 6.07 -34.18 21.83
C ILE A 459 4.56 -34.05 21.97
N ASP A 460 3.88 -33.95 20.84
CA ASP A 460 2.41 -33.93 20.77
C ASP A 460 1.93 -34.78 19.58
N THR A 461 0.70 -35.31 19.69
CA THR A 461 0.15 -36.23 18.68
C THR A 461 -1.34 -35.97 18.49
N VAL A 462 -1.78 -35.74 17.27
CA VAL A 462 -3.19 -35.59 16.90
C VAL A 462 -3.64 -36.74 16.02
N LYS A 463 -4.90 -37.16 16.22
CA LYS A 463 -5.56 -38.21 15.43
C LYS A 463 -6.15 -37.60 14.17
N ILE A 464 -5.83 -38.19 13.02
CA ILE A 464 -6.31 -37.75 11.70
C ILE A 464 -7.04 -38.90 10.98
N MET A 465 -8.12 -38.62 10.26
CA MET A 465 -8.95 -39.64 9.61
C MET A 465 -9.07 -39.37 8.11
N LEU A 466 -8.49 -40.24 7.31
CA LEU A 466 -8.59 -40.24 5.85
C LEU A 466 -9.83 -41.02 5.41
N THR A 467 -10.68 -40.40 4.60
CA THR A 467 -11.85 -41.05 3.95
C THR A 467 -11.74 -40.83 2.45
N LYS A 468 -11.72 -41.90 1.67
CA LYS A 468 -11.77 -41.83 0.20
C LYS A 468 -13.15 -42.23 -0.28
#